data_d98111c280c51cd41531dcb2b6d405af
#
_entry.id   d98111c280c51cd41531dcb2b6d405af
#
_cell.length_a   1.000
_cell.length_b   1.000
_cell.length_c   1.000
_cell.angle_alpha   90.00
_cell.angle_beta   90.00
_cell.angle_gamma   90.00
#
_symmetry.space_group_name_H-M   'P 1'
#
loop_
_entity.id
_entity.type
_entity.pdbx_description
1 polymer ?
#
loop_
_entity_poly.entity_id
_entity_poly.type
_entity_poly.pdbx_seq_one_letter_code
_entity_poly.pdbx_strand_id
1 'polypeptide(L)'
;MSNTVSRTKHTNSALLYIVIVSALGGFLFGFDSGVISGCEKAIQNEFQLSGFWHGFTVSGALIGTIFGAFGVGWPSDRFGRRPTLMLMAVLFLISAAGCAFSGTQPMLAWMRFIGGLAIGGSSVVVPLYIVEVSPGPVRGRLVAMNQLNIVFGILISYVSNYFVAKFMLSGSWLGRACESLAKVFTSNPMTTEEVMWRVMLGVECIPAILFLVLLFTIPESPRWLVRAGRKREAGEVLELVGDPDPDKTLGEIEETLAEAERIGNVPLFQRRYLKPIVLAFFIAFFNQVSGINAINYYAPRIFENFVGAQAALAATIGVGTVNLIFTMLAFLIIDKFGRRVMIIGGSIAMTLMHFLVAWQLSLGDQANAVLAIGGILGFIAFFAISSGAVIWVFISEIFPNAVRAKGQAFGCFVHWFMCTLISWAFPAVAERAGTYAFGFFGLMMVCQIIFAVRWMPETKGGTIEDIEKRLGIAQS
;
A
#
# COMPACT_ATOMS: atom_id res chain seq x y z
N MET A 1 -21.09 -4.36 -40.23
CA MET A 1 -20.73 -5.22 -39.06
C MET A 1 -19.22 -5.40 -38.85
N SER A 2 -18.33 -5.23 -39.83
CA SER A 2 -16.86 -5.42 -39.67
C SER A 2 -16.14 -4.27 -38.98
N ASN A 3 -16.67 -3.05 -39.01
CA ASN A 3 -16.05 -1.86 -38.42
C ASN A 3 -16.23 -1.74 -36.89
N THR A 4 -17.27 -2.37 -36.32
CA THR A 4 -17.55 -2.35 -34.88
C THR A 4 -16.64 -3.27 -34.08
N VAL A 5 -16.24 -4.43 -34.66
CA VAL A 5 -15.35 -5.40 -33.99
C VAL A 5 -13.88 -4.88 -33.92
N SER A 6 -13.44 -4.10 -34.93
CA SER A 6 -12.12 -3.48 -34.94
C SER A 6 -12.03 -2.32 -33.93
N ARG A 7 -13.08 -1.52 -33.80
CA ARG A 7 -13.15 -0.39 -32.86
C ARG A 7 -13.10 -0.85 -31.39
N THR A 8 -13.82 -1.93 -31.05
CA THR A 8 -13.86 -2.46 -29.66
C THR A 8 -12.53 -3.05 -29.20
N LYS A 9 -11.72 -3.65 -30.09
CA LYS A 9 -10.38 -4.15 -29.74
C LYS A 9 -9.37 -3.01 -29.47
N HIS A 10 -9.42 -1.92 -30.21
CA HIS A 10 -8.53 -0.77 -29.98
C HIS A 10 -8.91 0.03 -28.72
N THR A 11 -10.19 0.20 -28.45
CA THR A 11 -10.67 0.91 -27.25
C THR A 11 -10.33 0.18 -25.95
N ASN A 12 -10.41 -1.16 -25.93
CA ASN A 12 -9.97 -1.95 -24.78
C ASN A 12 -8.47 -1.86 -24.51
N SER A 13 -7.65 -1.71 -25.55
CA SER A 13 -6.19 -1.54 -25.37
C SER A 13 -5.82 -0.17 -24.83
N ALA A 14 -6.54 0.90 -25.21
CA ALA A 14 -6.33 2.26 -24.69
C ALA A 14 -6.70 2.33 -23.19
N LEU A 15 -7.84 1.78 -22.80
CA LEU A 15 -8.25 1.70 -21.40
C LEU A 15 -7.21 0.93 -20.57
N LEU A 16 -6.78 -0.24 -21.05
CA LEU A 16 -5.78 -1.03 -20.33
C LEU A 16 -4.46 -0.27 -20.18
N TYR A 17 -4.01 0.42 -21.22
CA TYR A 17 -2.82 1.26 -21.18
C TYR A 17 -2.95 2.38 -20.11
N ILE A 18 -4.06 3.14 -20.14
CA ILE A 18 -4.33 4.21 -19.18
C ILE A 18 -4.30 3.67 -17.72
N VAL A 19 -4.91 2.51 -17.51
CA VAL A 19 -4.94 1.86 -16.17
C VAL A 19 -3.55 1.40 -15.74
N ILE A 20 -2.77 0.79 -16.63
CA ILE A 20 -1.40 0.36 -16.32
C ILE A 20 -0.53 1.56 -15.98
N VAL A 21 -0.58 2.62 -16.76
CA VAL A 21 0.19 3.86 -16.50
C VAL A 21 -0.19 4.45 -15.14
N SER A 22 -1.49 4.62 -14.86
CA SER A 22 -1.92 5.16 -13.56
C SER A 22 -1.56 4.27 -12.39
N ALA A 23 -1.64 2.94 -12.56
CA ALA A 23 -1.30 1.96 -11.54
C ALA A 23 0.22 1.88 -11.22
N LEU A 24 1.10 2.50 -12.02
CA LEU A 24 2.51 2.70 -11.65
C LEU A 24 2.67 3.52 -10.36
N GLY A 25 1.72 4.41 -10.03
CA GLY A 25 1.69 5.08 -8.73
C GLY A 25 1.50 4.09 -7.57
N GLY A 26 0.71 3.03 -7.77
CA GLY A 26 0.60 1.92 -6.83
C GLY A 26 1.89 1.08 -6.76
N PHE A 27 2.53 0.84 -7.89
CA PHE A 27 3.83 0.16 -7.94
C PHE A 27 4.90 0.91 -7.15
N LEU A 28 5.03 2.23 -7.34
CA LEU A 28 5.96 3.08 -6.59
C LEU A 28 5.68 3.07 -5.08
N PHE A 29 4.41 3.14 -4.70
CA PHE A 29 4.02 2.95 -3.30
C PHE A 29 4.56 1.62 -2.73
N GLY A 30 4.36 0.52 -3.45
CA GLY A 30 4.87 -0.79 -3.04
C GLY A 30 6.40 -0.85 -3.00
N PHE A 31 7.06 -0.28 -4.00
CA PHE A 31 8.50 -0.25 -4.11
C PHE A 31 9.15 0.52 -2.96
N ASP A 32 8.72 1.76 -2.69
CA ASP A 32 9.21 2.57 -1.56
C ASP A 32 9.00 1.84 -0.21
N SER A 33 7.82 1.23 -0.03
CA SER A 33 7.52 0.49 1.19
C SER A 33 8.42 -0.73 1.39
N GLY A 34 8.82 -1.41 0.33
CA GLY A 34 9.64 -2.61 0.42
C GLY A 34 11.15 -2.35 0.42
N VAL A 35 11.62 -1.34 -0.32
CA VAL A 35 13.06 -1.09 -0.51
C VAL A 35 13.79 -0.79 0.80
N ILE A 36 13.14 -0.13 1.74
CA ILE A 36 13.73 0.24 3.04
C ILE A 36 14.18 -0.98 3.84
N SER A 37 13.55 -2.15 3.64
CA SER A 37 13.89 -3.37 4.37
C SER A 37 15.31 -3.86 4.13
N GLY A 38 15.87 -3.64 2.93
CA GLY A 38 17.26 -3.98 2.62
C GLY A 38 18.26 -2.94 3.11
N CYS A 39 17.80 -1.76 3.50
CA CYS A 39 18.64 -0.61 3.83
C CYS A 39 18.69 -0.32 5.33
N GLU A 40 17.66 -0.72 6.10
CA GLU A 40 17.40 -0.23 7.45
C GLU A 40 18.57 -0.50 8.42
N LYS A 41 19.21 -1.67 8.32
CA LYS A 41 20.33 -2.05 9.18
C LYS A 41 21.59 -1.23 8.87
N ALA A 42 21.90 -1.03 7.60
CA ALA A 42 23.05 -0.22 7.17
C ALA A 42 22.86 1.25 7.57
N ILE A 43 21.63 1.79 7.44
CA ILE A 43 21.26 3.13 7.90
C ILE A 43 21.43 3.26 9.41
N GLN A 44 20.95 2.27 10.19
CA GLN A 44 21.11 2.26 11.64
C GLN A 44 22.58 2.30 12.03
N ASN A 45 23.43 1.51 11.36
CA ASN A 45 24.85 1.43 11.65
C ASN A 45 25.60 2.70 11.26
N GLU A 46 25.35 3.28 10.06
CA GLU A 46 26.01 4.49 9.60
C GLU A 46 25.72 5.70 10.52
N PHE A 47 24.46 5.90 10.86
CA PHE A 47 24.06 7.05 11.69
C PHE A 47 24.06 6.74 13.19
N GLN A 48 24.50 5.55 13.63
CA GLN A 48 24.55 5.10 15.04
C GLN A 48 23.21 5.33 15.78
N LEU A 49 22.09 4.92 15.14
CA LEU A 49 20.77 5.21 15.64
C LEU A 49 20.35 4.26 16.77
N SER A 50 19.81 4.81 17.86
CA SER A 50 19.08 4.02 18.84
C SER A 50 17.78 3.46 18.21
N GLY A 51 17.21 2.38 18.77
CA GLY A 51 15.98 1.77 18.26
C GLY A 51 14.83 2.77 18.06
N PHE A 52 14.72 3.81 18.90
CA PHE A 52 13.73 4.87 18.73
C PHE A 52 13.96 5.71 17.46
N TRP A 53 15.17 6.26 17.28
CA TRP A 53 15.50 7.09 16.12
C TRP A 53 15.58 6.30 14.83
N HIS A 54 15.98 5.03 14.93
CA HIS A 54 15.92 4.10 13.81
C HIS A 54 14.49 3.89 13.33
N GLY A 55 13.59 3.50 14.24
CA GLY A 55 12.18 3.35 13.94
C GLY A 55 11.54 4.64 13.39
N PHE A 56 11.90 5.81 13.94
CA PHE A 56 11.46 7.12 13.41
C PHE A 56 11.89 7.33 11.96
N THR A 57 13.16 7.03 11.65
CA THR A 57 13.69 7.21 10.29
C THR A 57 13.00 6.28 9.30
N VAL A 58 12.82 5.00 9.65
CA VAL A 58 12.10 4.02 8.82
C VAL A 58 10.64 4.42 8.62
N SER A 59 9.95 4.84 9.69
CA SER A 59 8.54 5.23 9.64
C SER A 59 8.28 6.63 9.08
N GLY A 60 9.33 7.41 8.76
CA GLY A 60 9.20 8.77 8.21
C GLY A 60 8.28 8.84 6.98
N ALA A 61 8.37 7.86 6.07
CA ALA A 61 7.45 7.76 4.93
C ALA A 61 5.99 7.52 5.36
N LEU A 62 5.75 6.72 6.39
CA LEU A 62 4.40 6.46 6.89
C LEU A 62 3.76 7.70 7.51
N ILE A 63 4.56 8.51 8.23
CA ILE A 63 4.10 9.81 8.73
C ILE A 63 3.69 10.69 7.55
N GLY A 64 4.55 10.81 6.53
CA GLY A 64 4.23 11.53 5.29
C GLY A 64 2.97 11.02 4.59
N THR A 65 2.74 9.70 4.59
CA THR A 65 1.58 9.06 3.99
C THR A 65 0.26 9.54 4.60
N ILE A 66 0.21 9.73 5.92
CA ILE A 66 -0.96 10.30 6.59
C ILE A 66 -1.28 11.67 6.02
N PHE A 67 -0.29 12.57 6.00
CA PHE A 67 -0.49 13.93 5.49
C PHE A 67 -0.79 13.97 3.98
N GLY A 68 -0.13 13.12 3.19
CA GLY A 68 -0.36 13.00 1.76
C GLY A 68 -1.78 12.55 1.43
N ALA A 69 -2.30 11.53 2.13
CA ALA A 69 -3.65 11.03 1.93
C ALA A 69 -4.72 12.07 2.27
N PHE A 70 -4.52 12.86 3.32
CA PHE A 70 -5.46 13.94 3.67
C PHE A 70 -5.34 15.17 2.77
N GLY A 71 -4.11 15.54 2.42
CA GLY A 71 -3.86 16.77 1.68
C GLY A 71 -4.18 16.70 0.19
N VAL A 72 -4.15 15.49 -0.41
CA VAL A 72 -4.23 15.31 -1.86
C VAL A 72 -5.61 15.63 -2.44
N GLY A 73 -6.66 15.63 -1.64
CA GLY A 73 -8.02 15.94 -2.11
C GLY A 73 -8.11 17.33 -2.76
N TRP A 74 -7.51 18.33 -2.12
CA TRP A 74 -7.54 19.70 -2.63
C TRP A 74 -6.85 19.86 -4.01
N PRO A 75 -5.59 19.43 -4.24
CA PRO A 75 -4.99 19.55 -5.57
C PRO A 75 -5.68 18.67 -6.61
N SER A 76 -6.16 17.47 -6.24
CA SER A 76 -6.89 16.58 -7.13
C SER A 76 -8.21 17.18 -7.63
N ASP A 77 -8.93 17.90 -6.77
CA ASP A 77 -10.18 18.56 -7.15
C ASP A 77 -9.96 19.86 -7.92
N ARG A 78 -8.90 20.61 -7.60
CA ARG A 78 -8.62 21.91 -8.22
C ARG A 78 -7.92 21.78 -9.57
N PHE A 79 -6.90 20.92 -9.68
CA PHE A 79 -6.03 20.84 -10.86
C PHE A 79 -6.34 19.63 -11.75
N GLY A 80 -7.05 18.64 -11.23
CA GLY A 80 -7.34 17.38 -11.91
C GLY A 80 -6.50 16.22 -11.37
N ARG A 81 -6.89 15.04 -11.84
CA ARG A 81 -6.26 13.79 -11.36
C ARG A 81 -4.88 13.61 -11.96
N ARG A 82 -4.75 13.84 -13.28
CA ARG A 82 -3.49 13.68 -14.00
C ARG A 82 -2.38 14.63 -13.50
N PRO A 83 -2.55 15.95 -13.36
CA PRO A 83 -1.55 16.83 -12.78
C PRO A 83 -1.19 16.50 -11.34
N THR A 84 -2.17 16.02 -10.55
CA THR A 84 -1.91 15.56 -9.18
C THR A 84 -1.04 14.30 -9.16
N LEU A 85 -1.29 13.34 -10.06
CA LEU A 85 -0.41 12.16 -10.23
C LEU A 85 0.99 12.56 -10.69
N MET A 86 1.14 13.56 -11.57
CA MET A 86 2.44 14.12 -11.95
C MET A 86 3.17 14.73 -10.75
N LEU A 87 2.46 15.47 -9.89
CA LEU A 87 3.02 15.98 -8.64
C LEU A 87 3.51 14.83 -7.75
N MET A 88 2.73 13.75 -7.61
CA MET A 88 3.16 12.57 -6.84
C MET A 88 4.40 11.93 -7.45
N ALA A 89 4.47 11.78 -8.76
CA ALA A 89 5.66 11.25 -9.44
C ALA A 89 6.92 12.10 -9.20
N VAL A 90 6.79 13.42 -9.21
CA VAL A 90 7.89 14.35 -8.87
C VAL A 90 8.31 14.20 -7.41
N LEU A 91 7.35 14.07 -6.47
CA LEU A 91 7.66 13.86 -5.06
C LEU A 91 8.36 12.51 -4.82
N PHE A 92 7.97 11.42 -5.49
CA PHE A 92 8.69 10.14 -5.46
C PHE A 92 10.13 10.32 -5.95
N LEU A 93 10.33 11.01 -7.07
CA LEU A 93 11.65 11.23 -7.63
C LEU A 93 12.55 12.07 -6.69
N ILE A 94 12.01 13.15 -6.10
CA ILE A 94 12.73 13.98 -5.13
C ILE A 94 13.10 13.15 -3.90
N SER A 95 12.17 12.33 -3.41
CA SER A 95 12.40 11.45 -2.27
C SER A 95 13.51 10.43 -2.55
N ALA A 96 13.37 9.67 -3.63
CA ALA A 96 14.33 8.63 -3.99
C ALA A 96 15.75 9.20 -4.19
N ALA A 97 15.88 10.28 -4.98
CA ALA A 97 17.15 10.96 -5.18
C ALA A 97 17.67 11.56 -3.86
N GLY A 98 16.81 12.26 -3.11
CA GLY A 98 17.18 12.86 -1.85
C GLY A 98 17.61 11.85 -0.78
N CYS A 99 16.95 10.70 -0.71
CA CYS A 99 17.37 9.59 0.16
C CYS A 99 18.74 9.04 -0.24
N ALA A 100 18.96 8.82 -1.54
CA ALA A 100 20.24 8.30 -2.04
C ALA A 100 21.42 9.24 -1.74
N PHE A 101 21.19 10.55 -1.72
CA PHE A 101 22.23 11.56 -1.42
C PHE A 101 22.23 12.04 0.03
N SER A 102 21.48 11.42 0.92
CA SER A 102 21.40 11.84 2.32
C SER A 102 22.73 11.58 3.05
N GLY A 103 23.32 12.66 3.56
CA GLY A 103 24.53 12.61 4.39
C GLY A 103 24.25 12.67 5.89
N THR A 104 23.00 12.86 6.30
CA THR A 104 22.58 12.95 7.71
C THR A 104 21.22 12.29 7.92
N GLN A 105 21.02 11.75 9.13
CA GLN A 105 19.73 11.14 9.50
C GLN A 105 18.52 12.11 9.37
N PRO A 106 18.58 13.40 9.78
CA PRO A 106 17.46 14.29 9.60
C PRO A 106 17.11 14.53 8.12
N MET A 107 18.13 14.65 7.24
CA MET A 107 17.90 14.77 5.80
C MET A 107 17.18 13.53 5.26
N LEU A 108 17.66 12.33 5.62
CA LEU A 108 17.03 11.08 5.21
C LEU A 108 15.58 11.01 5.70
N ALA A 109 15.31 11.35 6.96
CA ALA A 109 13.95 11.35 7.51
C ALA A 109 13.02 12.33 6.77
N TRP A 110 13.49 13.52 6.41
CA TRP A 110 12.73 14.49 5.62
C TRP A 110 12.47 14.00 4.18
N MET A 111 13.46 13.39 3.52
CA MET A 111 13.26 12.84 2.18
C MET A 111 12.28 11.66 2.21
N ARG A 112 12.36 10.81 3.22
CA ARG A 112 11.37 9.74 3.47
C ARG A 112 9.96 10.32 3.71
N PHE A 113 9.84 11.41 4.46
CA PHE A 113 8.56 12.10 4.66
C PHE A 113 7.98 12.62 3.33
N ILE A 114 8.81 13.20 2.46
CA ILE A 114 8.39 13.65 1.11
C ILE A 114 7.89 12.46 0.28
N GLY A 115 8.60 11.32 0.29
CA GLY A 115 8.14 10.09 -0.34
C GLY A 115 6.80 9.62 0.21
N GLY A 116 6.63 9.73 1.52
CA GLY A 116 5.36 9.46 2.18
C GLY A 116 4.20 10.32 1.67
N LEU A 117 4.42 11.62 1.44
CA LEU A 117 3.39 12.47 0.81
C LEU A 117 2.97 11.93 -0.57
N ALA A 118 3.93 11.44 -1.35
CA ALA A 118 3.65 10.82 -2.65
C ALA A 118 2.90 9.48 -2.52
N ILE A 119 3.28 8.64 -1.55
CA ILE A 119 2.58 7.38 -1.24
C ILE A 119 1.12 7.66 -0.86
N GLY A 120 0.90 8.56 0.10
CA GLY A 120 -0.43 8.92 0.57
C GLY A 120 -1.30 9.51 -0.53
N GLY A 121 -0.75 10.43 -1.31
CA GLY A 121 -1.44 11.02 -2.45
C GLY A 121 -1.79 9.98 -3.52
N SER A 122 -0.85 9.12 -3.90
CA SER A 122 -1.08 8.08 -4.90
C SER A 122 -2.10 7.04 -4.42
N SER A 123 -2.10 6.68 -3.13
CA SER A 123 -3.04 5.70 -2.56
C SER A 123 -4.51 6.14 -2.70
N VAL A 124 -4.77 7.45 -2.81
CA VAL A 124 -6.10 8.03 -3.00
C VAL A 124 -6.40 8.31 -4.47
N VAL A 125 -5.48 8.98 -5.18
CA VAL A 125 -5.76 9.50 -6.53
C VAL A 125 -5.69 8.42 -7.59
N VAL A 126 -4.81 7.41 -7.48
CA VAL A 126 -4.71 6.32 -8.46
C VAL A 126 -6.02 5.52 -8.55
N PRO A 127 -6.56 4.94 -7.46
CA PRO A 127 -7.81 4.21 -7.55
C PRO A 127 -8.99 5.11 -7.95
N LEU A 128 -9.01 6.38 -7.52
CA LEU A 128 -10.02 7.35 -7.92
C LEU A 128 -9.99 7.57 -9.44
N TYR A 129 -8.82 7.82 -10.01
CA TYR A 129 -8.65 8.02 -11.45
C TYR A 129 -9.07 6.77 -12.23
N ILE A 130 -8.65 5.56 -11.79
CA ILE A 130 -9.07 4.30 -12.41
C ILE A 130 -10.60 4.14 -12.39
N VAL A 131 -11.24 4.46 -11.28
CA VAL A 131 -12.73 4.42 -11.17
C VAL A 131 -13.39 5.37 -12.15
N GLU A 132 -12.85 6.57 -12.30
CA GLU A 132 -13.44 7.64 -13.11
C GLU A 132 -13.28 7.42 -14.63
N VAL A 133 -12.20 6.75 -15.06
CA VAL A 133 -11.96 6.42 -16.48
C VAL A 133 -12.54 5.07 -16.89
N SER A 134 -12.98 4.24 -15.94
CA SER A 134 -13.38 2.85 -16.23
C SER A 134 -14.87 2.70 -16.42
N PRO A 135 -15.35 2.05 -17.52
CA PRO A 135 -16.74 1.64 -17.67
C PRO A 135 -17.21 0.74 -16.53
N GLY A 136 -18.48 0.89 -16.12
CA GLY A 136 -19.07 0.20 -14.97
C GLY A 136 -18.79 -1.29 -14.87
N PRO A 137 -18.99 -2.11 -15.93
CA PRO A 137 -18.83 -3.58 -15.87
C PRO A 137 -17.43 -4.07 -15.52
N VAL A 138 -16.36 -3.31 -15.82
CA VAL A 138 -14.96 -3.70 -15.63
C VAL A 138 -14.26 -2.96 -14.48
N ARG A 139 -14.90 -1.91 -13.96
CA ARG A 139 -14.34 -0.99 -12.95
C ARG A 139 -13.73 -1.70 -11.74
N GLY A 140 -14.44 -2.64 -11.13
CA GLY A 140 -13.95 -3.35 -9.95
C GLY A 140 -12.67 -4.15 -10.22
N ARG A 141 -12.58 -4.81 -11.38
CA ARG A 141 -11.38 -5.56 -11.77
C ARG A 141 -10.17 -4.64 -12.01
N LEU A 142 -10.41 -3.48 -12.62
CA LEU A 142 -9.34 -2.51 -12.91
C LEU A 142 -8.82 -1.83 -11.64
N VAL A 143 -9.69 -1.54 -10.67
CA VAL A 143 -9.26 -1.06 -9.34
C VAL A 143 -8.44 -2.13 -8.60
N ALA A 144 -8.82 -3.40 -8.71
CA ALA A 144 -8.04 -4.50 -8.12
C ALA A 144 -6.62 -4.61 -8.70
N MET A 145 -6.40 -4.22 -9.97
CA MET A 145 -5.06 -4.15 -10.56
C MET A 145 -4.14 -3.18 -9.82
N ASN A 146 -4.67 -2.07 -9.28
CA ASN A 146 -3.84 -1.17 -8.46
C ASN A 146 -3.29 -1.86 -7.22
N GLN A 147 -4.12 -2.64 -6.51
CA GLN A 147 -3.66 -3.39 -5.34
C GLN A 147 -2.60 -4.45 -5.72
N LEU A 148 -2.78 -5.14 -6.86
CA LEU A 148 -1.77 -6.08 -7.36
C LEU A 148 -0.46 -5.36 -7.70
N ASN A 149 -0.50 -4.17 -8.28
CA ASN A 149 0.69 -3.39 -8.56
C ASN A 149 1.43 -2.95 -7.29
N ILE A 150 0.72 -2.62 -6.20
CA ILE A 150 1.34 -2.33 -4.91
C ILE A 150 2.14 -3.55 -4.42
N VAL A 151 1.52 -4.72 -4.39
CA VAL A 151 2.18 -5.95 -3.92
C VAL A 151 3.31 -6.37 -4.86
N PHE A 152 3.14 -6.19 -6.17
CA PHE A 152 4.19 -6.41 -7.16
C PHE A 152 5.37 -5.46 -6.97
N GLY A 153 5.13 -4.18 -6.65
CA GLY A 153 6.16 -3.20 -6.31
C GLY A 153 6.97 -3.62 -5.09
N ILE A 154 6.31 -4.14 -4.03
CA ILE A 154 6.98 -4.71 -2.85
C ILE A 154 7.90 -5.88 -3.26
N LEU A 155 7.41 -6.82 -4.06
CA LEU A 155 8.22 -7.95 -4.55
C LEU A 155 9.43 -7.46 -5.34
N ILE A 156 9.24 -6.55 -6.29
CA ILE A 156 10.34 -6.03 -7.13
C ILE A 156 11.36 -5.26 -6.29
N SER A 157 10.95 -4.54 -5.25
CA SER A 157 11.89 -3.88 -4.33
C SER A 157 12.78 -4.89 -3.59
N TYR A 158 12.22 -6.01 -3.12
CA TYR A 158 13.00 -7.08 -2.47
C TYR A 158 13.97 -7.75 -3.45
N VAL A 159 13.53 -8.00 -4.68
CA VAL A 159 14.38 -8.52 -5.76
C VAL A 159 15.51 -7.52 -6.07
N SER A 160 15.20 -6.22 -6.17
CA SER A 160 16.16 -5.15 -6.38
C SER A 160 17.22 -5.12 -5.26
N ASN A 161 16.80 -5.14 -4.00
CA ASN A 161 17.70 -5.15 -2.84
C ASN A 161 18.65 -6.33 -2.88
N TYR A 162 18.13 -7.53 -3.17
CA TYR A 162 18.98 -8.73 -3.30
C TYR A 162 20.04 -8.60 -4.40
N PHE A 163 19.64 -8.13 -5.59
CA PHE A 163 20.57 -7.99 -6.70
C PHE A 163 21.60 -6.86 -6.46
N VAL A 164 21.18 -5.72 -5.92
CA VAL A 164 22.11 -4.64 -5.54
C VAL A 164 23.15 -5.17 -4.55
N ALA A 165 22.72 -5.84 -3.48
CA ALA A 165 23.63 -6.45 -2.51
C ALA A 165 24.58 -7.46 -3.17
N LYS A 166 24.06 -8.36 -4.01
CA LYS A 166 24.88 -9.36 -4.72
C LYS A 166 25.91 -8.72 -5.63
N PHE A 167 25.55 -7.68 -6.40
CA PHE A 167 26.49 -7.02 -7.32
C PHE A 167 27.52 -6.18 -6.58
N MET A 168 27.14 -5.49 -5.50
CA MET A 168 28.07 -4.71 -4.69
C MET A 168 29.10 -5.60 -3.98
N LEU A 169 28.64 -6.68 -3.33
CA LEU A 169 29.50 -7.58 -2.57
C LEU A 169 30.38 -8.50 -3.45
N SER A 170 29.98 -8.75 -4.69
CA SER A 170 30.77 -9.61 -5.62
C SER A 170 31.97 -8.91 -6.27
N GLY A 171 32.19 -7.61 -6.00
CA GLY A 171 33.24 -6.83 -6.66
C GLY A 171 33.05 -6.72 -8.19
N SER A 172 31.81 -6.83 -8.67
CA SER A 172 31.43 -6.70 -10.08
C SER A 172 31.81 -5.33 -10.66
N TRP A 173 31.90 -5.22 -11.98
CA TRP A 173 32.15 -3.94 -12.63
C TRP A 173 31.08 -2.89 -12.27
N LEU A 174 29.81 -3.31 -12.10
CA LEU A 174 28.69 -2.46 -11.70
C LEU A 174 28.86 -1.95 -10.27
N GLY A 175 29.26 -2.82 -9.32
CA GLY A 175 29.57 -2.43 -7.95
C GLY A 175 30.69 -1.38 -7.90
N ARG A 176 31.80 -1.62 -8.64
CA ARG A 176 32.89 -0.64 -8.74
C ARG A 176 32.47 0.67 -9.40
N ALA A 177 31.59 0.64 -10.39
CA ALA A 177 31.03 1.85 -10.99
C ALA A 177 30.20 2.66 -9.98
N CYS A 178 29.35 2.00 -9.18
CA CYS A 178 28.58 2.65 -8.12
C CYS A 178 29.46 3.26 -7.04
N GLU A 179 30.51 2.54 -6.58
CA GLU A 179 31.50 3.08 -5.65
C GLU A 179 32.29 4.27 -6.23
N SER A 180 32.61 4.23 -7.51
CA SER A 180 33.29 5.32 -8.18
C SER A 180 32.41 6.56 -8.31
N LEU A 181 31.12 6.38 -8.61
CA LEU A 181 30.14 7.45 -8.64
C LEU A 181 29.93 8.05 -7.23
N ALA A 182 29.85 7.22 -6.20
CA ALA A 182 29.70 7.69 -4.81
C ALA A 182 30.88 8.60 -4.40
N LYS A 183 32.11 8.29 -4.83
CA LYS A 183 33.31 9.13 -4.58
C LYS A 183 33.25 10.51 -5.24
N VAL A 184 32.45 10.69 -6.30
CA VAL A 184 32.25 12.01 -6.94
C VAL A 184 31.39 12.93 -6.06
N PHE A 185 30.48 12.34 -5.28
CA PHE A 185 29.53 13.11 -4.48
C PHE A 185 29.96 13.31 -3.02
N THR A 186 30.99 12.60 -2.56
CA THR A 186 31.49 12.70 -1.17
C THR A 186 33.00 12.76 -1.12
N SER A 187 33.52 13.70 -0.34
CA SER A 187 34.99 13.84 -0.11
C SER A 187 35.53 12.75 0.81
N ASN A 188 34.71 12.02 1.54
CA ASN A 188 35.11 10.96 2.44
C ASN A 188 34.94 9.58 1.79
N PRO A 189 35.86 8.64 2.01
CA PRO A 189 35.69 7.27 1.54
C PRO A 189 34.49 6.61 2.23
N MET A 190 33.50 6.22 1.44
CA MET A 190 32.34 5.45 1.92
C MET A 190 32.67 3.95 1.94
N THR A 191 32.13 3.25 2.91
CA THR A 191 32.13 1.78 2.93
C THR A 191 31.20 1.22 1.86
N THR A 192 31.41 -0.03 1.45
CA THR A 192 30.52 -0.70 0.49
C THR A 192 29.07 -0.75 0.99
N GLU A 193 28.86 -0.92 2.29
CA GLU A 193 27.51 -0.93 2.89
C GLU A 193 26.83 0.45 2.80
N GLU A 194 27.58 1.53 3.02
CA GLU A 194 27.08 2.91 2.91
C GLU A 194 26.67 3.24 1.46
N VAL A 195 27.44 2.80 0.48
CA VAL A 195 27.08 2.97 -0.94
C VAL A 195 25.88 2.08 -1.30
N MET A 196 25.84 0.85 -0.81
CA MET A 196 24.84 -0.15 -1.14
C MET A 196 23.42 0.32 -0.80
N TRP A 197 23.17 0.81 0.43
CA TRP A 197 21.81 1.25 0.79
C TRP A 197 21.39 2.51 0.01
N ARG A 198 22.32 3.40 -0.33
CA ARG A 198 22.05 4.57 -1.17
C ARG A 198 21.64 4.18 -2.58
N VAL A 199 22.32 3.18 -3.16
CA VAL A 199 21.96 2.62 -4.47
C VAL A 199 20.59 1.95 -4.40
N MET A 200 20.31 1.16 -3.35
CA MET A 200 19.01 0.52 -3.18
C MET A 200 17.86 1.54 -3.22
N LEU A 201 17.95 2.63 -2.44
CA LEU A 201 16.94 3.70 -2.44
C LEU A 201 16.92 4.48 -3.76
N GLY A 202 18.10 4.73 -4.36
CA GLY A 202 18.23 5.47 -5.62
C GLY A 202 17.64 4.75 -6.84
N VAL A 203 17.58 3.42 -6.85
CA VAL A 203 16.98 2.64 -7.96
C VAL A 203 15.52 3.04 -8.19
N GLU A 204 14.81 3.48 -7.18
CA GLU A 204 13.42 3.96 -7.29
C GLU A 204 13.26 5.15 -8.23
N CYS A 205 14.33 5.93 -8.49
CA CYS A 205 14.29 7.00 -9.49
C CYS A 205 13.88 6.48 -10.88
N ILE A 206 14.24 5.25 -11.24
CA ILE A 206 13.94 4.66 -12.54
C ILE A 206 12.42 4.54 -12.76
N PRO A 207 11.67 3.80 -11.93
CA PRO A 207 10.21 3.74 -12.09
C PRO A 207 9.51 5.09 -11.83
N ALA A 208 10.07 5.99 -11.01
CA ALA A 208 9.50 7.32 -10.78
C ALA A 208 9.58 8.20 -12.05
N ILE A 209 10.72 8.20 -12.75
CA ILE A 209 10.88 8.88 -14.04
C ILE A 209 9.96 8.28 -15.10
N LEU A 210 9.91 6.94 -15.18
CA LEU A 210 9.02 6.25 -16.11
C LEU A 210 7.55 6.63 -15.87
N PHE A 211 7.11 6.64 -14.61
CA PHE A 211 5.76 7.07 -14.25
C PHE A 211 5.50 8.51 -14.66
N LEU A 212 6.39 9.44 -14.32
CA LEU A 212 6.26 10.85 -14.70
C LEU A 212 6.14 11.03 -16.21
N VAL A 213 7.00 10.38 -17.00
CA VAL A 213 6.99 10.48 -18.46
C VAL A 213 5.71 9.90 -19.05
N LEU A 214 5.28 8.71 -18.58
CA LEU A 214 4.07 8.08 -19.11
C LEU A 214 2.79 8.83 -18.72
N LEU A 215 2.76 9.57 -17.64
CA LEU A 215 1.62 10.41 -17.28
C LEU A 215 1.33 11.52 -18.30
N PHE A 216 2.30 11.92 -19.12
CA PHE A 216 2.05 12.87 -20.23
C PHE A 216 1.23 12.26 -21.36
N THR A 217 1.13 10.94 -21.45
CA THR A 217 0.46 10.22 -22.55
C THR A 217 -0.98 9.81 -22.24
N ILE A 218 -1.45 9.95 -20.99
CA ILE A 218 -2.80 9.59 -20.59
C ILE A 218 -3.70 10.84 -20.50
N PRO A 219 -5.02 10.72 -20.74
CA PRO A 219 -5.96 11.84 -20.64
C PRO A 219 -6.25 12.24 -19.20
N GLU A 220 -6.98 13.33 -19.01
CA GLU A 220 -7.57 13.70 -17.72
C GLU A 220 -8.87 12.91 -17.47
N SER A 221 -9.31 12.86 -16.19
CA SER A 221 -10.56 12.19 -15.80
C SER A 221 -11.79 12.80 -16.46
N PRO A 222 -12.70 12.00 -17.07
CA PRO A 222 -13.96 12.51 -17.62
C PRO A 222 -14.81 13.24 -16.57
N ARG A 223 -14.87 12.71 -15.36
CA ARG A 223 -15.64 13.31 -14.25
C ARG A 223 -15.09 14.68 -13.86
N TRP A 224 -13.77 14.82 -13.80
CA TRP A 224 -13.16 16.10 -13.51
C TRP A 224 -13.35 17.09 -14.66
N LEU A 225 -13.24 16.65 -15.91
CA LEU A 225 -13.47 17.48 -17.10
C LEU A 225 -14.88 18.05 -17.12
N VAL A 226 -15.91 17.24 -16.81
CA VAL A 226 -17.29 17.71 -16.67
C VAL A 226 -17.40 18.78 -15.58
N ARG A 227 -16.82 18.54 -14.39
CA ARG A 227 -16.81 19.52 -13.29
C ARG A 227 -16.09 20.82 -13.67
N ALA A 228 -15.07 20.77 -14.52
CA ALA A 228 -14.34 21.91 -15.04
C ALA A 228 -15.04 22.62 -16.23
N GLY A 229 -16.22 22.16 -16.64
CA GLY A 229 -16.97 22.71 -17.79
C GLY A 229 -16.46 22.25 -19.17
N ARG A 230 -15.52 21.31 -19.23
CA ARG A 230 -14.87 20.80 -20.45
C ARG A 230 -15.55 19.55 -20.99
N LYS A 231 -16.89 19.63 -21.18
CA LYS A 231 -17.75 18.48 -21.54
C LYS A 231 -17.33 17.79 -22.84
N ARG A 232 -16.92 18.54 -23.88
CA ARG A 232 -16.48 17.97 -25.16
C ARG A 232 -15.29 17.04 -24.94
N GLU A 233 -14.28 17.47 -24.20
CA GLU A 233 -13.11 16.66 -23.91
C GLU A 233 -13.45 15.44 -23.06
N ALA A 234 -14.40 15.56 -22.11
CA ALA A 234 -14.90 14.43 -21.36
C ALA A 234 -15.53 13.36 -22.28
N GLY A 235 -16.31 13.77 -23.28
CA GLY A 235 -16.87 12.87 -24.30
C GLY A 235 -15.79 12.17 -25.11
N GLU A 236 -14.78 12.91 -25.58
CA GLU A 236 -13.63 12.35 -26.32
C GLU A 236 -12.87 11.29 -25.50
N VAL A 237 -12.73 11.49 -24.18
CA VAL A 237 -12.10 10.50 -23.29
C VAL A 237 -12.99 9.27 -23.11
N LEU A 238 -14.32 9.44 -22.92
CA LEU A 238 -15.26 8.31 -22.82
C LEU A 238 -15.27 7.46 -24.08
N GLU A 239 -15.21 8.08 -25.26
CA GLU A 239 -15.04 7.37 -26.54
C GLU A 239 -13.71 6.61 -26.61
N LEU A 240 -12.61 7.23 -26.17
CA LEU A 240 -11.27 6.63 -26.16
C LEU A 240 -11.21 5.38 -25.31
N VAL A 241 -11.85 5.39 -24.12
CA VAL A 241 -11.87 4.24 -23.21
C VAL A 241 -12.92 3.19 -23.57
N GLY A 242 -13.71 3.45 -24.62
CA GLY A 242 -14.70 2.49 -25.16
C GLY A 242 -15.99 2.42 -24.35
N ASP A 243 -16.43 3.54 -23.82
CA ASP A 243 -17.75 3.64 -23.22
C ASP A 243 -18.81 3.35 -24.31
N PRO A 244 -19.79 2.48 -24.07
CA PRO A 244 -20.79 2.11 -25.06
C PRO A 244 -21.75 3.25 -25.38
N ASP A 245 -21.97 4.19 -24.47
CA ASP A 245 -22.89 5.34 -24.65
C ASP A 245 -22.32 6.57 -23.92
N PRO A 246 -21.34 7.29 -24.53
CA PRO A 246 -20.68 8.44 -23.92
C PRO A 246 -21.64 9.57 -23.51
N ASP A 247 -22.68 9.84 -24.31
CA ASP A 247 -23.63 10.91 -24.02
C ASP A 247 -24.48 10.60 -22.78
N LYS A 248 -24.92 9.36 -22.66
CA LYS A 248 -25.63 8.87 -21.47
C LYS A 248 -24.74 8.94 -20.23
N THR A 249 -23.49 8.47 -20.34
CA THR A 249 -22.52 8.50 -19.22
C THR A 249 -22.19 9.94 -18.82
N LEU A 250 -22.11 10.89 -19.74
CA LEU A 250 -21.97 12.32 -19.43
C LEU A 250 -23.15 12.84 -18.59
N GLY A 251 -24.38 12.50 -19.00
CA GLY A 251 -25.59 12.86 -18.24
C GLY A 251 -25.59 12.28 -16.83
N GLU A 252 -25.23 11.00 -16.68
CA GLU A 252 -25.11 10.35 -15.36
C GLU A 252 -24.05 11.01 -14.46
N ILE A 253 -22.91 11.45 -15.03
CA ILE A 253 -21.87 12.19 -14.31
C ILE A 253 -22.43 13.53 -13.81
N GLU A 254 -23.16 14.30 -14.66
CA GLU A 254 -23.75 15.58 -14.31
C GLU A 254 -24.79 15.43 -13.19
N GLU A 255 -25.67 14.45 -13.30
CA GLU A 255 -26.67 14.14 -12.27
C GLU A 255 -26.00 13.79 -10.93
N THR A 256 -24.98 12.93 -10.96
CA THR A 256 -24.24 12.53 -9.74
C THR A 256 -23.53 13.72 -9.09
N LEU A 257 -22.96 14.65 -9.87
CA LEU A 257 -22.34 15.86 -9.35
C LEU A 257 -23.36 16.80 -8.72
N ALA A 258 -24.51 17.01 -9.37
CA ALA A 258 -25.59 17.83 -8.85
C ALA A 258 -26.22 17.24 -7.58
N GLU A 259 -26.34 15.91 -7.51
CA GLU A 259 -26.82 15.22 -6.31
C GLU A 259 -25.84 15.38 -5.14
N ALA A 260 -24.53 15.23 -5.40
CA ALA A 260 -23.49 15.43 -4.38
C ALA A 260 -23.53 16.85 -3.79
N GLU A 261 -23.79 17.86 -4.60
CA GLU A 261 -23.98 19.24 -4.14
C GLU A 261 -25.25 19.41 -3.28
N ARG A 262 -26.35 18.73 -3.63
CA ARG A 262 -27.62 18.77 -2.86
C ARG A 262 -27.50 18.08 -1.50
N ILE A 263 -26.80 16.93 -1.42
CA ILE A 263 -26.62 16.19 -0.15
C ILE A 263 -25.81 17.01 0.85
N GLY A 264 -24.88 17.84 0.35
CA GLY A 264 -24.06 18.70 1.18
C GLY A 264 -23.09 17.92 2.10
N ASN A 265 -22.58 18.61 3.10
CA ASN A 265 -21.51 18.09 3.96
C ASN A 265 -22.07 17.44 5.25
N VAL A 266 -22.55 16.21 5.17
CA VAL A 266 -23.01 15.46 6.36
C VAL A 266 -21.83 15.11 7.26
N PRO A 267 -21.80 15.49 8.57
CA PRO A 267 -20.71 15.14 9.47
C PRO A 267 -20.72 13.63 9.80
N LEU A 268 -19.49 13.03 9.84
CA LEU A 268 -19.33 11.62 10.17
C LEU A 268 -19.59 11.33 11.65
N PHE A 269 -19.05 12.19 12.55
CA PHE A 269 -19.10 11.95 14.00
C PHE A 269 -20.48 12.31 14.59
N GLN A 270 -21.45 11.44 14.31
CA GLN A 270 -22.79 11.48 14.87
C GLN A 270 -23.11 10.16 15.58
N ARG A 271 -23.97 10.22 16.60
CA ARG A 271 -24.34 9.04 17.41
C ARG A 271 -24.88 7.87 16.57
N ARG A 272 -25.58 8.16 15.50
CA ARG A 272 -26.13 7.14 14.57
C ARG A 272 -25.04 6.38 13.80
N TYR A 273 -23.87 6.98 13.59
CA TYR A 273 -22.76 6.33 12.86
C TYR A 273 -21.68 5.73 13.80
N LEU A 274 -21.92 5.72 15.13
CA LEU A 274 -20.93 5.23 16.09
C LEU A 274 -20.55 3.77 15.85
N LYS A 275 -21.52 2.91 15.53
CA LYS A 275 -21.26 1.49 15.26
C LYS A 275 -20.31 1.28 14.07
N PRO A 276 -20.58 1.81 12.85
CA PRO A 276 -19.65 1.68 11.74
C PRO A 276 -18.28 2.36 12.00
N ILE A 277 -18.24 3.48 12.74
CA ILE A 277 -16.98 4.12 13.14
C ILE A 277 -16.15 3.16 14.02
N VAL A 278 -16.75 2.54 15.03
CA VAL A 278 -16.08 1.58 15.93
C VAL A 278 -15.62 0.34 15.16
N LEU A 279 -16.44 -0.18 14.26
CA LEU A 279 -16.08 -1.32 13.41
C LEU A 279 -14.91 -0.99 12.48
N ALA A 280 -14.94 0.19 11.83
CA ALA A 280 -13.85 0.66 10.97
C ALA A 280 -12.55 0.86 11.77
N PHE A 281 -12.64 1.42 12.99
CA PHE A 281 -11.50 1.56 13.88
C PHE A 281 -10.87 0.21 14.19
N PHE A 282 -11.65 -0.75 14.70
CA PHE A 282 -11.08 -2.02 15.13
C PHE A 282 -10.57 -2.88 13.97
N ILE A 283 -11.23 -2.90 12.81
CA ILE A 283 -10.72 -3.65 11.66
C ILE A 283 -9.39 -3.08 11.16
N ALA A 284 -9.23 -1.74 11.13
CA ALA A 284 -7.99 -1.07 10.74
C ALA A 284 -6.91 -1.25 11.81
N PHE A 285 -7.26 -1.17 13.09
CA PHE A 285 -6.39 -1.41 14.22
C PHE A 285 -5.81 -2.84 14.18
N PHE A 286 -6.66 -3.87 14.13
CA PHE A 286 -6.23 -5.26 14.12
C PHE A 286 -5.43 -5.60 12.87
N ASN A 287 -5.74 -5.00 11.73
CA ASN A 287 -4.94 -5.16 10.51
C ASN A 287 -3.47 -4.80 10.76
N GLN A 288 -3.18 -3.73 11.52
CA GLN A 288 -1.83 -3.26 11.75
C GLN A 288 -1.15 -3.93 12.94
N VAL A 289 -1.86 -4.17 14.05
CA VAL A 289 -1.30 -4.90 15.18
C VAL A 289 -1.13 -6.40 14.92
N SER A 290 -1.48 -6.87 13.71
CA SER A 290 -1.05 -8.17 13.19
C SER A 290 0.46 -8.27 12.98
N GLY A 291 1.19 -7.14 12.93
CA GLY A 291 2.63 -7.12 12.70
C GLY A 291 3.05 -7.16 11.23
N ILE A 292 2.11 -7.06 10.27
CA ILE A 292 2.41 -7.15 8.83
C ILE A 292 3.51 -6.17 8.40
N ASN A 293 3.44 -4.91 8.83
CA ASN A 293 4.42 -3.92 8.44
C ASN A 293 5.74 -4.04 9.21
N ALA A 294 5.71 -4.54 10.46
CA ALA A 294 6.93 -4.92 11.16
C ALA A 294 7.70 -6.00 10.38
N ILE A 295 7.00 -7.00 9.84
CA ILE A 295 7.64 -8.03 9.01
C ILE A 295 8.09 -7.45 7.68
N ASN A 296 7.26 -6.70 6.96
CA ASN A 296 7.61 -6.16 5.65
C ASN A 296 8.85 -5.26 5.69
N TYR A 297 9.00 -4.43 6.72
CA TYR A 297 10.12 -3.49 6.83
C TYR A 297 11.38 -4.10 7.43
N TYR A 298 11.25 -5.15 8.26
CA TYR A 298 12.36 -5.73 9.01
C TYR A 298 12.59 -7.22 8.69
N ALA A 299 11.98 -7.75 7.60
CA ALA A 299 12.11 -9.16 7.22
C ALA A 299 13.57 -9.63 7.10
N PRO A 300 14.49 -8.93 6.44
CA PRO A 300 15.88 -9.38 6.37
C PRO A 300 16.52 -9.51 7.75
N ARG A 301 16.31 -8.54 8.64
CA ARG A 301 16.83 -8.58 10.02
C ARG A 301 16.26 -9.77 10.82
N ILE A 302 14.96 -10.06 10.66
CA ILE A 302 14.33 -11.19 11.33
C ILE A 302 14.90 -12.51 10.81
N PHE A 303 15.06 -12.64 9.49
CA PHE A 303 15.60 -13.86 8.87
C PHE A 303 17.10 -14.06 9.15
N GLU A 304 17.86 -12.98 9.32
CA GLU A 304 19.28 -13.04 9.61
C GLU A 304 19.58 -13.85 10.88
N ASN A 305 18.68 -13.85 11.87
CA ASN A 305 18.79 -14.66 13.07
C ASN A 305 18.80 -16.17 12.79
N PHE A 306 18.37 -16.60 11.60
CA PHE A 306 18.21 -18.02 11.26
C PHE A 306 19.14 -18.49 10.12
N VAL A 307 19.47 -17.62 9.14
CA VAL A 307 20.13 -18.05 7.90
C VAL A 307 21.31 -17.17 7.47
N GLY A 308 21.65 -16.14 8.22
CA GLY A 308 22.71 -15.18 7.86
C GLY A 308 22.26 -14.13 6.83
N ALA A 309 23.02 -13.04 6.72
CA ALA A 309 22.61 -11.81 6.05
C ALA A 309 22.26 -11.97 4.55
N GLN A 310 23.10 -12.66 3.77
CA GLN A 310 22.84 -12.81 2.33
C GLN A 310 21.63 -13.72 2.04
N ALA A 311 21.50 -14.81 2.79
CA ALA A 311 20.36 -15.71 2.65
C ALA A 311 19.07 -15.05 3.16
N ALA A 312 19.14 -14.15 4.14
CA ALA A 312 18.01 -13.39 4.64
C ALA A 312 17.40 -12.46 3.56
N LEU A 313 18.20 -11.79 2.76
CA LEU A 313 17.71 -11.00 1.63
C LEU A 313 17.02 -11.88 0.59
N ALA A 314 17.55 -13.06 0.30
CA ALA A 314 16.90 -14.03 -0.60
C ALA A 314 15.58 -14.55 -0.02
N ALA A 315 15.52 -14.85 1.28
CA ALA A 315 14.30 -15.29 1.95
C ALA A 315 13.20 -14.20 1.94
N THR A 316 13.60 -12.92 1.97
CA THR A 316 12.68 -11.79 1.89
C THR A 316 11.96 -11.71 0.53
N ILE A 317 12.58 -12.17 -0.56
CA ILE A 317 11.89 -12.32 -1.84
C ILE A 317 10.70 -13.30 -1.69
N GLY A 318 10.85 -14.34 -0.87
CA GLY A 318 9.77 -15.28 -0.53
C GLY A 318 8.57 -14.56 0.11
N VAL A 319 8.80 -13.58 0.99
CA VAL A 319 7.72 -12.76 1.58
C VAL A 319 6.92 -12.04 0.50
N GLY A 320 7.59 -11.33 -0.42
CA GLY A 320 6.92 -10.63 -1.52
C GLY A 320 6.20 -11.59 -2.47
N THR A 321 6.81 -12.73 -2.79
CA THR A 321 6.23 -13.74 -3.68
C THR A 321 4.96 -14.35 -3.09
N VAL A 322 5.01 -14.77 -1.83
CA VAL A 322 3.85 -15.31 -1.11
C VAL A 322 2.75 -14.26 -0.99
N ASN A 323 3.10 -13.02 -0.65
CA ASN A 323 2.14 -11.92 -0.58
C ASN A 323 1.44 -11.72 -1.92
N LEU A 324 2.15 -11.68 -3.03
CA LEU A 324 1.57 -11.51 -4.37
C LEU A 324 0.62 -12.67 -4.73
N ILE A 325 1.07 -13.92 -4.57
CA ILE A 325 0.26 -15.10 -4.91
C ILE A 325 -1.03 -15.13 -4.08
N PHE A 326 -0.93 -14.95 -2.77
CA PHE A 326 -2.08 -15.04 -1.89
C PHE A 326 -3.02 -13.83 -1.99
N THR A 327 -2.51 -12.64 -2.35
CA THR A 327 -3.36 -11.49 -2.70
C THR A 327 -4.16 -11.78 -3.99
N MET A 328 -3.56 -12.41 -5.01
CA MET A 328 -4.29 -12.82 -6.21
C MET A 328 -5.39 -13.84 -5.88
N LEU A 329 -5.08 -14.82 -5.03
CA LEU A 329 -6.06 -15.82 -4.58
C LEU A 329 -7.20 -15.17 -3.78
N ALA A 330 -6.90 -14.15 -2.96
CA ALA A 330 -7.91 -13.44 -2.17
C ALA A 330 -9.00 -12.82 -3.05
N PHE A 331 -8.65 -12.21 -4.19
CA PHE A 331 -9.64 -11.65 -5.12
C PHE A 331 -10.56 -12.70 -5.74
N LEU A 332 -10.12 -13.96 -5.85
CA LEU A 332 -10.93 -15.05 -6.39
C LEU A 332 -11.92 -15.62 -5.37
N ILE A 333 -11.64 -15.45 -4.08
CA ILE A 333 -12.37 -16.15 -3.02
C ILE A 333 -13.21 -15.22 -2.13
N ILE A 334 -12.91 -13.91 -2.09
CA ILE A 334 -13.56 -12.95 -1.18
C ILE A 334 -15.09 -12.92 -1.34
N ASP A 335 -15.57 -13.04 -2.57
CA ASP A 335 -17.00 -13.08 -2.86
C ASP A 335 -17.63 -14.46 -2.64
N LYS A 336 -16.81 -15.52 -2.51
CA LYS A 336 -17.29 -16.87 -2.24
C LYS A 336 -17.49 -17.15 -0.76
N PHE A 337 -16.53 -16.75 0.08
CA PHE A 337 -16.52 -17.09 1.51
C PHE A 337 -17.14 -16.02 2.41
N GLY A 338 -17.08 -14.74 2.01
CA GLY A 338 -17.56 -13.63 2.82
C GLY A 338 -16.47 -13.04 3.73
N ARG A 339 -16.70 -11.80 4.14
CA ARG A 339 -15.69 -10.98 4.81
C ARG A 339 -15.39 -11.47 6.23
N ARG A 340 -16.46 -11.77 6.98
CA ARG A 340 -16.36 -12.24 8.38
C ARG A 340 -15.66 -13.60 8.48
N VAL A 341 -16.03 -14.55 7.62
CA VAL A 341 -15.46 -15.90 7.62
C VAL A 341 -13.95 -15.85 7.28
N MET A 342 -13.56 -15.03 6.29
CA MET A 342 -12.15 -14.85 5.92
C MET A 342 -11.33 -14.24 7.06
N ILE A 343 -11.85 -13.23 7.76
CA ILE A 343 -11.16 -12.64 8.92
C ILE A 343 -10.98 -13.68 10.04
N ILE A 344 -12.01 -14.42 10.40
CA ILE A 344 -11.93 -15.42 11.48
C ILE A 344 -10.92 -16.51 11.11
N GLY A 345 -11.05 -17.13 9.95
CA GLY A 345 -10.16 -18.21 9.50
C GLY A 345 -8.70 -17.75 9.36
N GLY A 346 -8.49 -16.57 8.75
CA GLY A 346 -7.17 -15.98 8.63
C GLY A 346 -6.56 -15.64 9.98
N SER A 347 -7.32 -15.07 10.92
CA SER A 347 -6.82 -14.73 12.26
C SER A 347 -6.42 -15.97 13.07
N ILE A 348 -7.18 -17.07 12.95
CA ILE A 348 -6.79 -18.36 13.61
C ILE A 348 -5.44 -18.82 13.05
N ALA A 349 -5.29 -18.85 11.72
CA ALA A 349 -4.06 -19.30 11.11
C ALA A 349 -2.88 -18.35 11.44
N MET A 350 -3.07 -17.02 11.38
CA MET A 350 -2.06 -16.03 11.77
C MET A 350 -1.64 -16.20 13.24
N THR A 351 -2.57 -16.48 14.15
CA THR A 351 -2.28 -16.76 15.56
C THR A 351 -1.30 -17.93 15.69
N LEU A 352 -1.59 -19.04 15.01
CA LEU A 352 -0.73 -20.24 15.04
C LEU A 352 0.66 -19.94 14.49
N MET A 353 0.75 -19.19 13.39
CA MET A 353 2.03 -18.83 12.77
C MET A 353 2.85 -17.90 13.69
N HIS A 354 2.24 -16.92 14.32
CA HIS A 354 2.93 -16.04 15.27
C HIS A 354 3.46 -16.77 16.48
N PHE A 355 2.68 -17.66 17.11
CA PHE A 355 3.17 -18.46 18.23
C PHE A 355 4.24 -19.46 17.81
N LEU A 356 4.17 -20.03 16.60
CA LEU A 356 5.25 -20.85 16.04
C LEU A 356 6.56 -20.04 15.93
N VAL A 357 6.52 -18.83 15.37
CA VAL A 357 7.70 -17.96 15.23
C VAL A 357 8.22 -17.53 16.61
N ALA A 358 7.34 -17.13 17.51
CA ALA A 358 7.71 -16.78 18.89
C ALA A 358 8.40 -17.95 19.60
N TRP A 359 7.88 -19.17 19.44
CA TRP A 359 8.50 -20.38 19.98
C TRP A 359 9.89 -20.63 19.37
N GLN A 360 10.03 -20.53 18.03
CA GLN A 360 11.35 -20.71 17.42
C GLN A 360 12.36 -19.65 17.90
N LEU A 361 11.97 -18.38 18.01
CA LEU A 361 12.84 -17.33 18.55
C LEU A 361 13.25 -17.59 20.02
N SER A 362 12.39 -18.24 20.81
CA SER A 362 12.71 -18.59 22.21
C SER A 362 13.76 -19.71 22.34
N LEU A 363 13.96 -20.51 21.30
CA LEU A 363 14.95 -21.60 21.28
C LEU A 363 16.39 -21.11 20.98
N GLY A 364 16.57 -19.85 20.58
CA GLY A 364 17.87 -19.28 20.25
C GLY A 364 18.62 -20.13 19.20
N ASP A 365 19.83 -20.57 19.52
CA ASP A 365 20.68 -21.38 18.62
C ASP A 365 20.09 -22.76 18.24
N GLN A 366 19.09 -23.24 18.99
CA GLN A 366 18.37 -24.49 18.70
C GLN A 366 17.18 -24.27 17.76
N ALA A 367 16.94 -23.05 17.32
CA ALA A 367 15.82 -22.74 16.43
C ALA A 367 15.93 -23.45 15.07
N ASN A 368 14.81 -23.99 14.59
CA ASN A 368 14.74 -24.54 13.25
C ASN A 368 14.41 -23.45 12.24
N ALA A 369 15.36 -23.07 11.40
CA ALA A 369 15.23 -22.01 10.40
C ALA A 369 14.04 -22.27 9.44
N VAL A 370 13.79 -23.52 9.05
CA VAL A 370 12.67 -23.88 8.14
C VAL A 370 11.32 -23.60 8.81
N LEU A 371 11.16 -23.95 10.09
CA LEU A 371 9.93 -23.68 10.85
C LEU A 371 9.74 -22.18 11.10
N ALA A 372 10.81 -21.43 11.41
CA ALA A 372 10.75 -20.00 11.64
C ALA A 372 10.36 -19.24 10.36
N ILE A 373 11.09 -19.49 9.26
CA ILE A 373 10.82 -18.86 7.96
C ILE A 373 9.45 -19.30 7.43
N GLY A 374 9.12 -20.60 7.54
CA GLY A 374 7.83 -21.15 7.16
C GLY A 374 6.67 -20.50 7.95
N GLY A 375 6.86 -20.25 9.25
CA GLY A 375 5.90 -19.53 10.08
C GLY A 375 5.66 -18.09 9.61
N ILE A 376 6.73 -17.36 9.27
CA ILE A 376 6.62 -15.98 8.74
C ILE A 376 5.94 -15.98 7.37
N LEU A 377 6.34 -16.85 6.44
CA LEU A 377 5.71 -16.96 5.13
C LEU A 377 4.24 -17.41 5.22
N GLY A 378 3.94 -18.33 6.13
CA GLY A 378 2.58 -18.75 6.45
C GLY A 378 1.73 -17.59 6.98
N PHE A 379 2.27 -16.79 7.91
CA PHE A 379 1.60 -15.59 8.38
C PHE A 379 1.28 -14.62 7.21
N ILE A 380 2.26 -14.34 6.34
CA ILE A 380 2.06 -13.48 5.17
C ILE A 380 0.96 -14.04 4.24
N ALA A 381 0.95 -15.34 3.99
CA ALA A 381 -0.07 -15.99 3.17
C ALA A 381 -1.48 -15.79 3.75
N PHE A 382 -1.64 -16.09 5.05
CA PHE A 382 -2.95 -15.97 5.70
C PHE A 382 -3.37 -14.52 5.90
N PHE A 383 -2.44 -13.60 6.10
CA PHE A 383 -2.72 -12.16 6.10
C PHE A 383 -3.22 -11.69 4.74
N ALA A 384 -2.49 -11.99 3.66
CA ALA A 384 -2.81 -11.54 2.31
C ALA A 384 -4.19 -12.04 1.85
N ILE A 385 -4.52 -13.30 2.16
CA ILE A 385 -5.80 -13.90 1.77
C ILE A 385 -6.98 -13.43 2.63
N SER A 386 -6.73 -12.86 3.80
CA SER A 386 -7.78 -12.44 4.74
C SER A 386 -7.73 -10.95 5.04
N SER A 387 -7.04 -10.56 6.11
CA SER A 387 -7.03 -9.17 6.61
C SER A 387 -6.57 -8.15 5.56
N GLY A 388 -5.58 -8.49 4.73
CA GLY A 388 -5.05 -7.62 3.68
C GLY A 388 -6.06 -7.29 2.59
N ALA A 389 -6.89 -8.27 2.19
CA ALA A 389 -7.91 -8.08 1.16
C ALA A 389 -9.23 -7.53 1.73
N VAL A 390 -9.64 -8.01 2.91
CA VAL A 390 -10.97 -7.74 3.47
C VAL A 390 -11.11 -6.32 4.00
N ILE A 391 -10.07 -5.72 4.60
CA ILE A 391 -10.16 -4.43 5.29
C ILE A 391 -10.81 -3.34 4.45
N TRP A 392 -10.34 -3.13 3.22
CA TRP A 392 -10.81 -2.04 2.36
C TRP A 392 -12.24 -2.25 1.87
N VAL A 393 -12.56 -3.49 1.53
CA VAL A 393 -13.90 -3.87 1.09
C VAL A 393 -14.89 -3.68 2.25
N PHE A 394 -14.58 -4.22 3.42
CA PHE A 394 -15.44 -4.11 4.59
C PHE A 394 -15.69 -2.66 5.01
N ILE A 395 -14.63 -1.82 5.09
CA ILE A 395 -14.79 -0.40 5.43
C ILE A 395 -15.68 0.31 4.40
N SER A 396 -15.60 -0.04 3.11
CA SER A 396 -16.44 0.57 2.08
C SER A 396 -17.91 0.16 2.16
N GLU A 397 -18.19 -1.03 2.70
CA GLU A 397 -19.52 -1.63 2.76
C GLU A 397 -20.33 -1.21 4.01
N ILE A 398 -19.66 -0.84 5.12
CA ILE A 398 -20.35 -0.56 6.40
C ILE A 398 -20.85 0.88 6.56
N PHE A 399 -20.48 1.81 5.68
CA PHE A 399 -20.92 3.20 5.77
C PHE A 399 -22.01 3.53 4.77
N PRO A 400 -23.07 4.25 5.21
CA PRO A 400 -24.07 4.83 4.33
C PRO A 400 -23.47 5.74 3.26
N ASN A 401 -24.14 5.84 2.09
CA ASN A 401 -23.67 6.67 0.97
C ASN A 401 -23.33 8.11 1.37
N ALA A 402 -24.15 8.74 2.22
CA ALA A 402 -23.99 10.12 2.66
C ALA A 402 -22.68 10.40 3.42
N VAL A 403 -22.08 9.40 4.06
CA VAL A 403 -20.86 9.54 4.87
C VAL A 403 -19.75 8.55 4.48
N ARG A 404 -19.95 7.76 3.42
CA ARG A 404 -19.02 6.68 3.01
C ARG A 404 -17.61 7.18 2.77
N ALA A 405 -17.44 8.25 2.01
CA ALA A 405 -16.12 8.82 1.73
C ALA A 405 -15.39 9.24 3.02
N LYS A 406 -16.10 9.84 3.97
CA LYS A 406 -15.56 10.23 5.27
C LYS A 406 -15.25 9.03 6.16
N GLY A 407 -16.10 8.00 6.13
CA GLY A 407 -15.88 6.75 6.84
C GLY A 407 -14.66 5.99 6.32
N GLN A 408 -14.48 5.92 5.01
CA GLN A 408 -13.28 5.36 4.39
C GLN A 408 -12.03 6.17 4.75
N ALA A 409 -12.09 7.50 4.70
CA ALA A 409 -10.98 8.36 5.11
C ALA A 409 -10.61 8.16 6.59
N PHE A 410 -11.60 7.98 7.47
CA PHE A 410 -11.36 7.66 8.88
C PHE A 410 -10.68 6.30 9.05
N GLY A 411 -11.17 5.24 8.39
CA GLY A 411 -10.54 3.92 8.43
C GLY A 411 -9.11 3.94 7.88
N CYS A 412 -8.88 4.67 6.80
CA CYS A 412 -7.56 4.89 6.21
C CYS A 412 -6.61 5.62 7.18
N PHE A 413 -7.10 6.65 7.88
CA PHE A 413 -6.33 7.33 8.92
C PHE A 413 -5.90 6.40 10.03
N VAL A 414 -6.83 5.64 10.61
CA VAL A 414 -6.52 4.67 11.67
C VAL A 414 -5.49 3.66 11.19
N HIS A 415 -5.64 3.16 9.97
CA HIS A 415 -4.70 2.22 9.34
C HIS A 415 -3.29 2.80 9.27
N TRP A 416 -3.11 3.97 8.68
CA TRP A 416 -1.78 4.58 8.51
C TRP A 416 -1.17 5.05 9.83
N PHE A 417 -2.01 5.54 10.74
CA PHE A 417 -1.56 5.92 12.09
C PHE A 417 -1.02 4.71 12.85
N MET A 418 -1.75 3.61 12.85
CA MET A 418 -1.31 2.36 13.50
C MET A 418 -0.12 1.73 12.77
N CYS A 419 -0.07 1.79 11.45
CA CYS A 419 1.07 1.37 10.65
C CYS A 419 2.34 2.11 11.07
N THR A 420 2.26 3.43 11.19
CA THR A 420 3.36 4.28 11.67
C THR A 420 3.80 3.89 13.06
N LEU A 421 2.86 3.74 13.99
CA LEU A 421 3.14 3.43 15.39
C LEU A 421 3.84 2.08 15.55
N ILE A 422 3.33 1.03 14.88
CA ILE A 422 3.92 -0.31 14.94
C ILE A 422 5.31 -0.33 14.29
N SER A 423 5.46 0.27 13.11
CA SER A 423 6.77 0.29 12.41
C SER A 423 7.81 1.12 13.16
N TRP A 424 7.39 2.19 13.84
CA TRP A 424 8.27 3.00 14.68
C TRP A 424 8.70 2.28 15.96
N ALA A 425 7.75 1.63 16.64
CA ALA A 425 8.03 0.97 17.91
C ALA A 425 8.82 -0.34 17.75
N PHE A 426 8.65 -1.04 16.62
CA PHE A 426 9.16 -2.40 16.43
C PHE A 426 10.67 -2.56 16.66
N PRO A 427 11.58 -1.70 16.13
CA PRO A 427 13.02 -1.87 16.36
C PRO A 427 13.39 -1.86 17.84
N ALA A 428 12.85 -0.89 18.61
CA ALA A 428 13.13 -0.76 20.02
C ALA A 428 12.62 -1.96 20.84
N VAL A 429 11.52 -2.58 20.40
CA VAL A 429 10.97 -3.80 21.03
C VAL A 429 11.76 -5.03 20.58
N ALA A 430 12.07 -5.14 19.29
CA ALA A 430 12.75 -6.30 18.73
C ALA A 430 14.18 -6.48 19.27
N GLU A 431 14.91 -5.37 19.50
CA GLU A 431 16.26 -5.37 20.08
C GLU A 431 16.29 -5.99 21.50
N ARG A 432 15.22 -5.83 22.27
CA ARG A 432 15.14 -6.28 23.67
C ARG A 432 14.37 -7.57 23.85
N ALA A 433 13.41 -7.83 23.01
CA ALA A 433 12.37 -8.81 23.28
C ALA A 433 11.66 -9.32 22.01
N GLY A 434 12.41 -9.73 20.98
CA GLY A 434 11.84 -10.18 19.68
C GLY A 434 10.80 -11.29 19.83
N THR A 435 11.02 -12.27 20.72
CA THR A 435 10.07 -13.34 21.03
C THR A 435 8.73 -12.78 21.52
N TYR A 436 8.76 -11.78 22.40
CA TYR A 436 7.54 -11.18 22.96
C TYR A 436 6.80 -10.34 21.91
N ALA A 437 7.49 -9.76 20.92
CA ALA A 437 6.83 -9.04 19.81
C ALA A 437 5.91 -9.98 19.02
N PHE A 438 6.38 -11.14 18.63
CA PHE A 438 5.57 -12.14 17.92
C PHE A 438 4.48 -12.74 18.82
N GLY A 439 4.76 -12.96 20.10
CA GLY A 439 3.76 -13.35 21.09
C GLY A 439 2.62 -12.32 21.22
N PHE A 440 2.96 -11.03 21.25
CA PHE A 440 1.99 -9.93 21.25
C PHE A 440 1.15 -9.91 19.98
N PHE A 441 1.76 -10.03 18.79
CA PHE A 441 1.01 -10.10 17.54
C PHE A 441 0.05 -11.29 17.53
N GLY A 442 0.49 -12.46 17.99
CA GLY A 442 -0.36 -13.64 18.13
C GLY A 442 -1.56 -13.39 19.06
N LEU A 443 -1.35 -12.74 20.22
CA LEU A 443 -2.41 -12.38 21.16
C LEU A 443 -3.40 -11.38 20.53
N MET A 444 -2.92 -10.41 19.76
CA MET A 444 -3.79 -9.46 19.05
C MET A 444 -4.64 -10.15 17.98
N MET A 445 -4.14 -11.22 17.35
CA MET A 445 -4.94 -12.02 16.42
C MET A 445 -6.03 -12.83 17.16
N VAL A 446 -5.78 -13.30 18.38
CA VAL A 446 -6.84 -13.88 19.24
C VAL A 446 -7.92 -12.83 19.56
N CYS A 447 -7.51 -11.60 19.90
CA CYS A 447 -8.45 -10.51 20.12
C CYS A 447 -9.26 -10.18 18.84
N GLN A 448 -8.63 -10.24 17.66
CA GLN A 448 -9.33 -10.08 16.37
C GLN A 448 -10.36 -11.18 16.13
N ILE A 449 -10.07 -12.44 16.49
CA ILE A 449 -11.04 -13.55 16.40
C ILE A 449 -12.28 -13.22 17.26
N ILE A 450 -12.05 -12.83 18.53
CA ILE A 450 -13.15 -12.47 19.45
C ILE A 450 -13.97 -11.32 18.88
N PHE A 451 -13.30 -10.27 18.38
CA PHE A 451 -13.94 -9.12 17.73
C PHE A 451 -14.80 -9.57 16.53
N ALA A 452 -14.22 -10.36 15.62
CA ALA A 452 -14.90 -10.79 14.41
C ALA A 452 -16.11 -11.71 14.71
N VAL A 453 -15.98 -12.59 15.70
CA VAL A 453 -17.07 -13.48 16.11
C VAL A 453 -18.20 -12.71 16.79
N ARG A 454 -17.87 -11.72 17.65
CA ARG A 454 -18.88 -11.06 18.50
C ARG A 454 -19.55 -9.85 17.85
N TRP A 455 -18.82 -9.05 17.08
CA TRP A 455 -19.29 -7.74 16.63
C TRP A 455 -19.27 -7.52 15.13
N MET A 456 -18.43 -8.23 14.37
CA MET A 456 -18.32 -8.01 12.93
C MET A 456 -19.54 -8.61 12.20
N PRO A 457 -20.36 -7.81 11.48
CA PRO A 457 -21.41 -8.33 10.64
C PRO A 457 -20.84 -8.96 9.37
N GLU A 458 -21.53 -9.94 8.80
CA GLU A 458 -21.25 -10.39 7.43
C GLU A 458 -21.88 -9.41 6.43
N THR A 459 -21.08 -8.90 5.51
CA THR A 459 -21.50 -7.90 4.53
C THR A 459 -21.71 -8.48 3.13
N LYS A 460 -21.29 -9.74 2.90
CA LYS A 460 -21.44 -10.43 1.63
C LYS A 460 -22.89 -10.47 1.17
N GLY A 461 -23.14 -10.03 -0.07
CA GLY A 461 -24.44 -10.14 -0.75
C GLY A 461 -25.56 -9.28 -0.15
N GLY A 462 -25.30 -8.46 0.86
CA GLY A 462 -26.24 -7.51 1.39
C GLY A 462 -26.23 -6.20 0.58
N THR A 463 -27.39 -5.57 0.43
CA THR A 463 -27.48 -4.18 -0.04
C THR A 463 -26.98 -3.24 1.08
N ILE A 464 -26.69 -2.00 0.72
CA ILE A 464 -26.28 -0.99 1.71
C ILE A 464 -27.38 -0.80 2.74
N GLU A 465 -28.62 -0.78 2.30
CA GLU A 465 -29.83 -0.66 3.13
C GLU A 465 -29.98 -1.83 4.11
N ASP A 466 -29.61 -3.04 3.69
CA ASP A 466 -29.61 -4.23 4.57
C ASP A 466 -28.55 -4.10 5.66
N ILE A 467 -27.38 -3.58 5.30
CA ILE A 467 -26.28 -3.37 6.25
C ILE A 467 -26.63 -2.23 7.22
N GLU A 468 -27.24 -1.15 6.74
CA GLU A 468 -27.75 -0.05 7.58
C GLU A 468 -28.76 -0.55 8.61
N LYS A 469 -29.70 -1.41 8.21
CA LYS A 469 -30.67 -2.04 9.13
C LYS A 469 -29.97 -2.90 10.18
N ARG A 470 -29.03 -3.76 9.77
CA ARG A 470 -28.26 -4.63 10.69
C ARG A 470 -27.42 -3.81 11.69
N LEU A 471 -26.92 -2.65 11.28
CA LEU A 471 -26.15 -1.75 12.14
C LEU A 471 -27.05 -0.82 12.97
N GLY A 472 -28.37 -0.80 12.73
CA GLY A 472 -29.32 0.06 13.42
C GLY A 472 -29.14 1.55 13.06
N ILE A 473 -28.75 1.83 11.80
CA ILE A 473 -28.55 3.17 11.25
C ILE A 473 -29.84 3.64 10.52
N ALA A 474 -30.76 2.69 10.22
CA ALA A 474 -31.98 2.95 9.47
C ALA A 474 -32.73 4.16 10.03
N GLN A 475 -33.14 5.03 9.13
CA GLN A 475 -33.82 6.28 9.42
C GLN A 475 -35.03 6.05 10.35
N SER A 476 -35.02 6.68 11.51
CA SER A 476 -36.23 7.05 12.24
C SER A 476 -36.91 8.23 11.58
#